data_6ecaf5ff2ed90b6bd4ccb40b39960bea
#
_entry.id   6ecaf5ff2ed90b6bd4ccb40b39960bea
#
_cell.length_a   1.000
_cell.length_b   1.000
_cell.length_c   1.000
_cell.angle_alpha   90.00
_cell.angle_beta   90.00
_cell.angle_gamma   90.00
#
_symmetry.space_group_name_H-M   'P 1'
#
loop_
_entity.id
_entity.type
_entity.pdbx_description
1 polymer ?
#
loop_
_entity_poly.entity_id
_entity_poly.type
_entity_poly.pdbx_seq_one_letter_code
_entity_poly.pdbx_strand_id
1 'polypeptide(L)'
;MQTIIKATVFIKGNAVAAVMLTLLMATGIPQLSAQSADNEVPDLAGIWDGGFGARPVNGEHVPWGEENFPVLNERALAYQQVWEEIMAPKYDCQPASSPAIQYDPYHMELVQWPDRVMLRYEKDDQLRIVWLDGREPSSVDFSIQGFSVGHYEDGALLVETTHFVFDIAGFDDYNGIPSSSQLVVNERYWMD
;
A
#
# COMPACT_ATOMS: atom_id res chain seq x y z
N MET A 1 -21.88 -10.21 -9.74
CA MET A 1 -20.70 -10.94 -9.24
C MET A 1 -19.83 -9.84 -8.63
N GLN A 2 -19.88 -9.69 -7.32
CA GLN A 2 -19.14 -8.64 -6.61
C GLN A 2 -17.73 -9.17 -6.40
N THR A 3 -16.75 -8.58 -7.07
CA THR A 3 -15.34 -8.94 -6.87
C THR A 3 -14.76 -7.97 -5.85
N ILE A 4 -14.24 -8.50 -4.76
CA ILE A 4 -13.73 -7.72 -3.62
C ILE A 4 -12.20 -7.66 -3.75
N ILE A 5 -11.63 -6.48 -3.90
CA ILE A 5 -10.18 -6.28 -3.71
C ILE A 5 -9.91 -6.18 -2.21
N LYS A 6 -8.93 -6.95 -1.77
CA LYS A 6 -8.42 -6.86 -0.41
C LYS A 6 -7.01 -6.26 -0.46
N ALA A 7 -6.79 -5.12 0.19
CA ALA A 7 -5.47 -4.55 0.37
C ALA A 7 -5.06 -4.72 1.84
N THR A 8 -3.90 -5.33 2.08
CA THR A 8 -3.36 -5.47 3.43
C THR A 8 -2.15 -4.55 3.58
N VAL A 9 -2.20 -3.65 4.53
CA VAL A 9 -1.12 -2.70 4.82
C VAL A 9 -0.31 -3.24 6.00
N PHE A 10 1.01 -3.49 5.80
CA PHE A 10 1.93 -3.86 6.86
C PHE A 10 2.96 -2.75 7.10
N ILE A 11 3.17 -2.36 8.34
CA ILE A 11 4.24 -1.44 8.75
C ILE A 11 5.39 -2.28 9.31
N LYS A 12 6.54 -2.24 8.66
CA LYS A 12 7.73 -2.99 9.06
C LYS A 12 8.60 -2.15 10.00
N GLY A 13 8.71 -2.58 11.26
CA GLY A 13 9.73 -2.08 12.18
C GLY A 13 11.07 -2.78 11.91
N ASN A 14 12.18 -2.02 11.88
CA ASN A 14 13.52 -2.56 11.64
C ASN A 14 13.96 -3.47 12.80
N ALA A 15 14.04 -4.78 12.54
CA ALA A 15 14.75 -5.72 13.39
C ALA A 15 16.10 -6.06 12.73
N VAL A 16 17.19 -5.69 13.38
CA VAL A 16 18.55 -6.06 12.96
C VAL A 16 18.76 -7.55 13.31
N ALA A 17 18.82 -8.41 12.31
CA ALA A 17 19.18 -9.80 12.49
C ALA A 17 20.66 -10.00 12.21
N ALA A 18 21.40 -10.45 13.24
CA ALA A 18 22.79 -10.87 13.12
C ALA A 18 22.88 -12.24 12.43
N VAL A 19 23.62 -12.31 11.33
CA VAL A 19 23.90 -13.56 10.61
C VAL A 19 25.11 -14.24 11.23
N MET A 20 24.92 -15.41 11.84
CA MET A 20 26.00 -16.34 12.15
C MET A 20 26.23 -17.29 10.96
N LEU A 21 27.44 -17.23 10.42
CA LEU A 21 27.91 -18.09 9.34
C LEU A 21 28.44 -19.40 9.94
N THR A 22 27.77 -20.52 9.72
CA THR A 22 28.32 -21.88 9.96
C THR A 22 28.53 -22.60 8.65
N LEU A 23 29.79 -22.91 8.37
CA LEU A 23 30.24 -23.63 7.21
C LEU A 23 30.07 -25.14 7.48
N LEU A 24 29.21 -25.83 6.71
CA LEU A 24 29.19 -27.33 6.66
C LEU A 24 29.26 -27.78 5.21
N MET A 25 30.37 -28.45 4.91
CA MET A 25 30.55 -29.21 3.66
C MET A 25 29.74 -30.51 3.74
N ALA A 26 28.82 -30.75 2.82
CA ALA A 26 28.30 -32.07 2.53
C ALA A 26 27.90 -32.16 1.05
N THR A 27 28.52 -33.07 0.38
CA THR A 27 28.34 -33.49 -1.01
C THR A 27 26.99 -34.15 -1.21
N GLY A 28 26.22 -33.66 -2.15
CA GLY A 28 24.99 -34.28 -2.63
C GLY A 28 24.13 -33.21 -3.26
N ILE A 29 24.22 -33.04 -4.58
CA ILE A 29 23.36 -32.12 -5.32
C ILE A 29 22.04 -32.87 -5.56
N PRO A 30 20.95 -32.55 -4.80
CA PRO A 30 19.63 -32.88 -5.30
C PRO A 30 19.37 -31.90 -6.43
N GLN A 31 19.08 -32.42 -7.60
CA GLN A 31 18.52 -31.65 -8.69
C GLN A 31 17.20 -31.12 -8.20
N LEU A 32 17.20 -29.89 -7.68
CA LEU A 32 16.00 -29.15 -7.38
C LEU A 32 15.38 -28.87 -8.76
N SER A 33 14.39 -29.67 -9.12
CA SER A 33 13.47 -29.29 -10.19
C SER A 33 12.87 -27.97 -9.73
N ALA A 34 13.33 -26.86 -10.30
CA ALA A 34 12.62 -25.61 -10.22
C ALA A 34 11.26 -25.87 -10.90
N GLN A 35 10.26 -26.15 -10.09
CA GLN A 35 8.88 -26.00 -10.48
C GLN A 35 8.76 -24.51 -10.78
N SER A 36 8.78 -24.16 -12.07
CA SER A 36 8.29 -22.87 -12.50
C SER A 36 6.82 -22.85 -12.03
N ALA A 37 6.56 -22.22 -10.91
CA ALA A 37 5.21 -21.73 -10.64
C ALA A 37 4.87 -20.92 -11.87
N ASP A 38 3.84 -21.34 -12.62
CA ASP A 38 3.24 -20.50 -13.64
C ASP A 38 2.74 -19.26 -12.88
N ASN A 39 3.55 -18.22 -12.85
CA ASN A 39 3.15 -16.91 -12.39
C ASN A 39 2.26 -16.31 -13.49
N GLU A 40 1.07 -16.89 -13.63
CA GLU A 40 0.04 -16.32 -14.48
C GLU A 40 -0.31 -14.95 -13.92
N VAL A 41 -0.10 -13.92 -14.74
CA VAL A 41 -0.44 -12.54 -14.38
C VAL A 41 -1.96 -12.48 -14.23
N PRO A 42 -2.50 -12.20 -13.01
CA PRO A 42 -3.93 -12.14 -12.82
C PRO A 42 -4.51 -10.97 -13.60
N ASP A 43 -5.69 -11.15 -14.19
CA ASP A 43 -6.45 -10.07 -14.81
C ASP A 43 -7.17 -9.27 -13.70
N LEU A 44 -6.54 -8.19 -13.28
CA LEU A 44 -7.06 -7.27 -12.27
C LEU A 44 -7.66 -6.00 -12.89
N ALA A 45 -7.63 -5.87 -14.24
CA ALA A 45 -8.09 -4.68 -14.92
C ALA A 45 -9.61 -4.48 -14.72
N GLY A 46 -10.02 -3.25 -14.43
CA GLY A 46 -11.42 -2.91 -14.25
C GLY A 46 -11.67 -1.79 -13.26
N ILE A 47 -12.95 -1.57 -12.99
CA ILE A 47 -13.42 -0.61 -11.99
C ILE A 47 -13.79 -1.38 -10.73
N TRP A 48 -13.24 -0.93 -9.63
CA TRP A 48 -13.37 -1.55 -8.33
C TRP A 48 -14.13 -0.64 -7.38
N ASP A 49 -15.04 -1.23 -6.62
CA ASP A 49 -15.82 -0.53 -5.62
C ASP A 49 -14.98 -0.31 -4.35
N GLY A 50 -14.84 0.93 -3.92
CA GLY A 50 -14.18 1.26 -2.66
C GLY A 50 -15.02 0.81 -1.46
N GLY A 51 -14.45 0.01 -0.57
CA GLY A 51 -15.12 -0.41 0.66
C GLY A 51 -15.33 0.80 1.59
N PHE A 52 -16.59 1.06 1.97
CA PHE A 52 -16.95 2.16 2.85
C PHE A 52 -16.35 1.94 4.26
N GLY A 53 -15.33 2.72 4.61
CA GLY A 53 -14.76 2.76 5.96
C GLY A 53 -14.22 1.44 6.50
N ALA A 54 -13.92 0.47 5.62
CA ALA A 54 -13.42 -0.82 6.02
C ALA A 54 -11.94 -0.96 5.65
N ARG A 55 -11.13 -1.37 6.61
CA ARG A 55 -9.75 -1.82 6.37
C ARG A 55 -9.70 -3.33 6.29
N PRO A 56 -8.88 -3.91 5.42
CA PRO A 56 -8.59 -5.32 5.53
C PRO A 56 -7.73 -5.58 6.77
N VAL A 57 -8.23 -6.45 7.65
CA VAL A 57 -7.46 -7.03 8.76
C VAL A 57 -7.40 -8.52 8.51
N ASN A 58 -6.20 -9.08 8.38
CA ASN A 58 -5.99 -10.51 8.07
C ASN A 58 -6.77 -10.98 6.81
N GLY A 59 -6.94 -10.09 5.83
CA GLY A 59 -7.68 -10.38 4.61
C GLY A 59 -9.20 -10.24 4.69
N GLU A 60 -9.74 -9.82 5.82
CA GLU A 60 -11.17 -9.53 5.99
C GLU A 60 -11.40 -8.02 6.05
N HIS A 61 -12.47 -7.53 5.42
CA HIS A 61 -12.90 -6.14 5.58
C HIS A 61 -13.52 -5.96 6.95
N VAL A 62 -12.86 -5.18 7.80
CA VAL A 62 -13.34 -4.88 9.15
C VAL A 62 -13.62 -3.38 9.22
N PRO A 63 -14.81 -2.96 9.67
CA PRO A 63 -15.11 -1.55 9.89
C PRO A 63 -14.08 -0.89 10.84
N TRP A 64 -13.85 0.41 10.69
CA TRP A 64 -13.05 1.15 11.63
C TRP A 64 -13.66 1.05 13.03
N GLY A 65 -12.91 0.48 13.98
CA GLY A 65 -13.25 0.37 15.38
C GLY A 65 -12.00 0.55 16.24
N GLU A 66 -12.17 0.65 17.56
CA GLU A 66 -11.04 0.84 18.47
C GLU A 66 -9.98 -0.27 18.33
N GLU A 67 -10.42 -1.52 18.12
CA GLU A 67 -9.55 -2.66 17.96
C GLU A 67 -8.72 -2.67 16.64
N ASN A 68 -9.19 -1.94 15.63
CA ASN A 68 -8.55 -1.88 14.30
C ASN A 68 -7.84 -0.55 14.05
N PHE A 69 -7.89 0.35 15.02
CA PHE A 69 -7.23 1.64 14.90
C PHE A 69 -5.71 1.45 14.86
N PRO A 70 -4.97 2.20 14.03
CA PRO A 70 -3.52 2.08 13.97
C PRO A 70 -2.88 2.43 15.31
N VAL A 71 -1.86 1.69 15.70
CA VAL A 71 -1.05 2.04 16.87
C VAL A 71 -0.18 3.23 16.50
N LEU A 72 -0.50 4.38 17.09
CA LEU A 72 0.19 5.63 16.84
C LEU A 72 1.41 5.77 17.75
N ASN A 73 2.53 6.23 17.21
CA ASN A 73 3.67 6.66 18.01
C ASN A 73 3.40 8.04 18.64
N GLU A 74 4.25 8.46 19.60
CA GLU A 74 4.08 9.72 20.32
C GLU A 74 3.95 10.94 19.40
N ARG A 75 4.69 10.95 18.29
CA ARG A 75 4.65 12.06 17.34
C ARG A 75 3.32 12.12 16.58
N ALA A 76 2.80 10.97 16.12
CA ALA A 76 1.50 10.90 15.46
C ALA A 76 0.37 11.27 16.42
N LEU A 77 0.44 10.80 17.68
CA LEU A 77 -0.50 11.19 18.73
C LEU A 77 -0.49 12.71 19.00
N ALA A 78 0.67 13.35 19.00
CA ALA A 78 0.77 14.80 19.18
C ALA A 78 0.09 15.57 18.04
N TYR A 79 0.20 15.09 16.79
CA TYR A 79 -0.54 15.67 15.66
C TYR A 79 -2.04 15.44 15.80
N GLN A 80 -2.47 14.23 16.13
CA GLN A 80 -3.87 13.88 16.28
C GLN A 80 -4.55 14.72 17.40
N GLN A 81 -3.85 15.00 18.50
CA GLN A 81 -4.40 15.78 19.61
C GLN A 81 -4.72 17.24 19.25
N VAL A 82 -4.07 17.78 18.26
CA VAL A 82 -4.31 19.17 17.78
C VAL A 82 -5.09 19.21 16.47
N TRP A 83 -5.51 18.05 15.97
CA TRP A 83 -6.24 17.94 14.74
C TRP A 83 -7.60 18.61 14.83
N GLU A 84 -7.90 19.41 13.83
CA GLU A 84 -9.24 19.93 13.55
C GLU A 84 -9.55 19.64 12.09
N GLU A 85 -10.79 19.29 11.76
CA GLU A 85 -11.18 18.90 10.40
C GLU A 85 -10.81 19.96 9.35
N ILE A 86 -10.85 21.24 9.73
CA ILE A 86 -10.46 22.35 8.84
C ILE A 86 -8.98 22.30 8.41
N MET A 87 -8.14 21.52 9.11
CA MET A 87 -6.75 21.32 8.75
C MET A 87 -6.58 20.27 7.63
N ALA A 88 -7.65 19.56 7.25
CA ALA A 88 -7.57 18.58 6.18
C ALA A 88 -7.21 19.27 4.85
N PRO A 89 -6.28 18.69 4.07
CA PRO A 89 -5.82 19.25 2.79
C PRO A 89 -6.96 19.55 1.80
N LYS A 90 -8.07 18.84 1.90
CA LYS A 90 -9.28 19.06 1.07
C LYS A 90 -9.83 20.48 1.15
N TYR A 91 -9.66 21.19 2.29
CA TYR A 91 -10.14 22.58 2.44
C TYR A 91 -9.24 23.59 1.72
N ASP A 92 -8.00 23.21 1.41
CA ASP A 92 -7.06 23.97 0.58
C ASP A 92 -7.06 23.47 -0.88
N CYS A 93 -8.10 22.73 -1.31
CA CYS A 93 -8.22 22.12 -2.63
C CYS A 93 -7.03 21.20 -2.98
N GLN A 94 -6.38 20.61 -1.98
CA GLN A 94 -5.35 19.60 -2.18
C GLN A 94 -6.00 18.22 -2.21
N PRO A 95 -5.59 17.36 -3.14
CA PRO A 95 -6.12 16.01 -3.23
C PRO A 95 -5.65 15.14 -2.07
N ALA A 96 -6.44 14.11 -1.76
CA ALA A 96 -6.09 13.13 -0.73
C ALA A 96 -4.80 12.37 -1.09
N SER A 97 -3.97 12.13 -0.08
CA SER A 97 -2.75 11.33 -0.21
C SER A 97 -3.01 9.84 -0.03
N SER A 98 -2.07 9.00 -0.46
CA SER A 98 -2.04 7.59 -0.06
C SER A 98 -1.40 7.44 1.34
N PRO A 99 -1.88 6.52 2.21
CA PRO A 99 -2.95 5.55 1.94
C PRO A 99 -4.37 6.06 2.20
N ALA A 100 -4.59 7.30 2.72
CA ALA A 100 -5.91 7.80 3.08
C ALA A 100 -6.93 7.67 1.94
N ILE A 101 -6.54 8.02 0.71
CA ILE A 101 -7.41 7.96 -0.47
C ILE A 101 -8.01 6.56 -0.74
N GLN A 102 -7.34 5.49 -0.27
CA GLN A 102 -7.79 4.11 -0.47
C GLN A 102 -8.88 3.68 0.50
N TYR A 103 -9.05 4.42 1.59
CA TYR A 103 -10.08 4.15 2.60
C TYR A 103 -11.38 4.89 2.31
N ASP A 104 -11.37 5.78 1.35
CA ASP A 104 -12.55 6.51 0.93
C ASP A 104 -13.50 5.62 0.12
N PRO A 105 -14.82 5.87 0.22
CA PRO A 105 -15.85 5.05 -0.42
C PRO A 105 -16.05 5.39 -1.90
N TYR A 106 -14.96 5.61 -2.62
CA TYR A 106 -14.99 5.94 -4.05
C TYR A 106 -14.42 4.81 -4.88
N HIS A 107 -14.78 4.76 -6.15
CA HIS A 107 -14.28 3.75 -7.07
C HIS A 107 -12.80 3.97 -7.42
N MET A 108 -12.16 2.89 -7.79
CA MET A 108 -10.80 2.90 -8.32
C MET A 108 -10.77 2.12 -9.63
N GLU A 109 -10.19 2.71 -10.66
CA GLU A 109 -9.88 2.01 -11.91
C GLU A 109 -8.46 1.46 -11.85
N LEU A 110 -8.30 0.18 -12.19
CA LEU A 110 -7.02 -0.49 -12.33
C LEU A 110 -6.79 -0.83 -13.80
N VAL A 111 -5.67 -0.35 -14.37
CA VAL A 111 -5.26 -0.63 -15.74
C VAL A 111 -3.88 -1.26 -15.74
N GLN A 112 -3.75 -2.40 -16.42
CA GLN A 112 -2.50 -3.16 -16.46
C GLN A 112 -1.79 -3.01 -17.81
N TRP A 113 -0.46 -2.77 -17.74
CA TRP A 113 0.47 -2.85 -18.86
C TRP A 113 1.60 -3.81 -18.50
N PRO A 114 2.43 -4.24 -19.46
CA PRO A 114 3.52 -5.17 -19.18
C PRO A 114 4.57 -4.63 -18.20
N ASP A 115 4.75 -3.31 -18.12
CA ASP A 115 5.81 -2.63 -17.35
C ASP A 115 5.28 -1.86 -16.13
N ARG A 116 3.95 -1.73 -15.99
CA ARG A 116 3.33 -0.94 -14.93
C ARG A 116 1.84 -1.27 -14.75
N VAL A 117 1.33 -0.87 -13.61
CA VAL A 117 -0.10 -0.80 -13.32
C VAL A 117 -0.46 0.64 -12.97
N MET A 118 -1.57 1.16 -13.49
CA MET A 118 -2.13 2.44 -13.09
C MET A 118 -3.33 2.20 -12.18
N LEU A 119 -3.33 2.89 -11.06
CA LEU A 119 -4.47 3.02 -10.16
C LEU A 119 -5.00 4.45 -10.30
N ARG A 120 -6.23 4.58 -10.79
CA ARG A 120 -6.92 5.86 -10.88
C ARG A 120 -8.03 5.89 -9.87
N TYR A 121 -7.95 6.81 -8.95
CA TYR A 121 -8.97 7.01 -7.93
C TYR A 121 -10.02 8.01 -8.41
N GLU A 122 -11.30 7.67 -8.24
CA GLU A 122 -12.41 8.59 -8.51
C GLU A 122 -12.31 9.83 -7.61
N LYS A 123 -11.90 9.63 -6.36
CA LYS A 123 -11.63 10.73 -5.45
C LYS A 123 -10.49 11.59 -5.99
N ASP A 124 -10.78 12.87 -6.17
CA ASP A 124 -9.82 13.91 -6.57
C ASP A 124 -9.10 13.63 -7.91
N ASP A 125 -9.60 12.65 -8.71
CA ASP A 125 -9.01 12.20 -9.99
C ASP A 125 -7.50 11.91 -9.90
N GLN A 126 -7.09 11.30 -8.79
CA GLN A 126 -5.68 11.01 -8.54
C GLN A 126 -5.22 9.77 -9.29
N LEU A 127 -3.97 9.82 -9.74
CA LEU A 127 -3.30 8.73 -10.44
C LEU A 127 -2.09 8.25 -9.63
N ARG A 128 -1.95 6.94 -9.51
CA ARG A 128 -0.75 6.29 -8.96
C ARG A 128 -0.25 5.24 -9.95
N ILE A 129 1.04 5.26 -10.24
CA ILE A 129 1.69 4.28 -11.11
C ILE A 129 2.50 3.32 -10.23
N VAL A 130 2.22 2.04 -10.38
CA VAL A 130 3.01 0.95 -9.80
C VAL A 130 3.93 0.43 -10.89
N TRP A 131 5.23 0.57 -10.70
CA TRP A 131 6.24 0.12 -11.66
C TRP A 131 6.55 -1.36 -11.45
N LEU A 132 6.55 -2.13 -12.54
CA LEU A 132 6.80 -3.58 -12.53
C LEU A 132 8.19 -3.95 -13.06
N ASP A 133 8.97 -2.97 -13.50
CA ASP A 133 10.28 -3.16 -14.12
C ASP A 133 11.46 -3.14 -13.13
N GLY A 134 11.16 -3.12 -11.83
CA GLY A 134 12.17 -3.15 -10.78
C GLY A 134 12.99 -1.86 -10.62
N ARG A 135 12.52 -0.74 -11.20
CA ARG A 135 13.19 0.54 -11.00
C ARG A 135 13.16 1.00 -9.57
N GLU A 136 14.17 1.74 -9.18
CA GLU A 136 14.24 2.33 -7.85
C GLU A 136 13.86 3.82 -7.88
N PRO A 137 13.27 4.35 -6.80
CA PRO A 137 12.98 5.77 -6.68
C PRO A 137 14.28 6.59 -6.56
N SER A 138 14.21 7.81 -7.02
CA SER A 138 15.26 8.81 -6.80
C SER A 138 14.88 9.79 -5.69
N SER A 139 15.83 10.62 -5.27
CA SER A 139 15.60 11.62 -4.22
C SER A 139 14.59 12.72 -4.59
N VAL A 140 14.09 12.74 -5.82
CA VAL A 140 13.10 13.71 -6.28
C VAL A 140 11.71 13.11 -6.48
N ASP A 141 11.55 11.80 -6.27
CA ASP A 141 10.29 11.07 -6.52
C ASP A 141 9.30 11.14 -5.34
N PHE A 142 9.45 12.11 -4.45
CA PHE A 142 8.51 12.32 -3.36
C PHE A 142 7.21 12.93 -3.85
N SER A 143 6.08 12.31 -3.47
CA SER A 143 4.75 12.80 -3.82
C SER A 143 3.71 12.45 -2.74
N ILE A 144 2.50 12.99 -2.87
CA ILE A 144 1.37 12.62 -2.00
C ILE A 144 0.91 11.18 -2.23
N GLN A 145 1.14 10.62 -3.43
CA GLN A 145 0.83 9.22 -3.75
C GLN A 145 2.01 8.29 -3.52
N GLY A 146 3.20 8.84 -3.18
CA GLY A 146 4.43 8.08 -3.03
C GLY A 146 4.99 7.59 -4.36
N PHE A 147 6.00 6.75 -4.28
CA PHE A 147 6.59 6.01 -5.39
C PHE A 147 6.34 4.52 -5.18
N SER A 148 5.62 3.88 -6.10
CA SER A 148 5.17 2.50 -5.97
C SER A 148 5.92 1.58 -6.93
N VAL A 149 6.43 0.47 -6.40
CA VAL A 149 6.96 -0.66 -7.15
C VAL A 149 6.17 -1.91 -6.83
N GLY A 150 6.06 -2.83 -7.77
CA GLY A 150 5.29 -4.04 -7.56
C GLY A 150 5.77 -5.21 -8.39
N HIS A 151 5.22 -6.36 -8.09
CA HIS A 151 5.39 -7.59 -8.85
C HIS A 151 4.19 -8.50 -8.66
N TYR A 152 4.02 -9.48 -9.55
CA TYR A 152 2.99 -10.50 -9.41
C TYR A 152 3.55 -11.72 -8.69
N GLU A 153 2.81 -12.21 -7.70
CA GLU A 153 3.16 -13.40 -6.94
C GLU A 153 1.87 -14.08 -6.44
N ASP A 154 1.77 -15.40 -6.62
CA ASP A 154 0.64 -16.22 -6.16
C ASP A 154 -0.73 -15.65 -6.55
N GLY A 155 -0.90 -15.25 -7.82
CA GLY A 155 -2.16 -14.73 -8.35
C GLY A 155 -2.55 -13.34 -7.82
N ALA A 156 -1.61 -12.61 -7.25
CA ALA A 156 -1.82 -11.27 -6.74
C ALA A 156 -0.78 -10.27 -7.27
N LEU A 157 -1.14 -9.00 -7.29
CA LEU A 157 -0.20 -7.89 -7.41
C LEU A 157 0.22 -7.46 -6.00
N LEU A 158 1.51 -7.56 -5.70
CA LEU A 158 2.13 -7.04 -4.48
C LEU A 158 2.76 -5.69 -4.78
N VAL A 159 2.49 -4.70 -3.93
CA VAL A 159 2.97 -3.33 -4.11
C VAL A 159 3.65 -2.84 -2.85
N GLU A 160 4.82 -2.25 -3.00
CA GLU A 160 5.47 -1.47 -1.96
C GLU A 160 5.52 -0.01 -2.40
N THR A 161 5.05 0.89 -1.54
CA THR A 161 5.05 2.34 -1.79
C THR A 161 5.86 3.06 -0.72
N THR A 162 6.77 3.90 -1.17
CA THR A 162 7.67 4.72 -0.36
C THR A 162 7.67 6.16 -0.87
N HIS A 163 8.58 7.01 -0.41
CA HIS A 163 8.78 8.38 -0.91
C HIS A 163 7.52 9.26 -0.82
N PHE A 164 6.81 9.15 0.29
CA PHE A 164 5.70 10.06 0.58
C PHE A 164 6.21 11.43 1.03
N VAL A 165 5.55 12.50 0.63
CA VAL A 165 5.68 13.79 1.32
C VAL A 165 4.95 13.73 2.65
N PHE A 166 5.36 14.59 3.60
CA PHE A 166 4.61 14.73 4.84
C PHE A 166 3.22 15.31 4.55
N ASP A 167 2.19 14.67 5.12
CA ASP A 167 0.82 15.15 5.08
C ASP A 167 0.19 14.93 6.45
N ILE A 168 -0.41 15.97 7.03
CA ILE A 168 -1.00 15.95 8.37
C ILE A 168 -2.16 14.97 8.51
N ALA A 169 -2.79 14.61 7.39
CA ALA A 169 -3.92 13.69 7.30
C ALA A 169 -3.69 12.53 6.31
N GLY A 170 -2.44 12.32 5.89
CA GLY A 170 -2.12 11.44 4.77
C GLY A 170 -2.27 9.95 5.03
N PHE A 171 -2.40 9.54 6.30
CA PHE A 171 -2.76 8.17 6.65
C PHE A 171 -4.26 8.00 6.84
N ASP A 172 -4.92 8.97 7.46
CA ASP A 172 -6.35 8.98 7.72
C ASP A 172 -6.83 10.44 7.83
N ASP A 173 -7.59 10.89 6.86
CA ASP A 173 -8.05 12.28 6.77
C ASP A 173 -9.29 12.57 7.63
N TYR A 174 -9.97 11.54 8.16
CA TYR A 174 -11.07 11.70 9.10
C TYR A 174 -10.59 11.86 10.54
N ASN A 175 -9.58 11.09 10.92
CA ASN A 175 -9.07 11.05 12.28
C ASN A 175 -7.80 11.88 12.48
N GLY A 176 -7.31 12.56 11.45
CA GLY A 176 -6.12 13.39 11.52
C GLY A 176 -4.84 12.61 11.80
N ILE A 177 -4.69 11.46 11.16
CA ILE A 177 -3.48 10.66 11.32
C ILE A 177 -2.50 11.00 10.20
N PRO A 178 -1.32 11.55 10.57
CA PRO A 178 -0.35 11.99 9.58
C PRO A 178 0.35 10.84 8.89
N SER A 179 0.81 11.08 7.67
CA SER A 179 1.86 10.31 7.03
C SER A 179 3.20 11.04 7.08
N SER A 180 4.30 10.31 6.96
CA SER A 180 5.65 10.89 6.95
C SER A 180 6.44 10.39 5.74
N SER A 181 7.56 11.06 5.45
CA SER A 181 8.49 10.61 4.40
C SER A 181 9.18 9.27 4.67
N GLN A 182 9.01 8.73 5.89
CA GLN A 182 9.49 7.39 6.28
C GLN A 182 8.41 6.32 6.18
N LEU A 183 7.19 6.70 5.77
CA LEU A 183 6.10 5.74 5.60
C LEU A 183 6.45 4.76 4.50
N VAL A 184 6.20 3.48 4.77
CA VAL A 184 6.22 2.39 3.80
C VAL A 184 4.86 1.71 3.84
N VAL A 185 4.21 1.63 2.71
CA VAL A 185 2.91 0.98 2.55
C VAL A 185 3.09 -0.27 1.70
N ASN A 186 2.66 -1.42 2.21
CA ASN A 186 2.63 -2.67 1.47
C ASN A 186 1.18 -3.05 1.20
N GLU A 187 0.89 -3.38 -0.05
CA GLU A 187 -0.46 -3.67 -0.51
C GLU A 187 -0.48 -4.95 -1.31
N ARG A 188 -1.59 -5.64 -1.26
CA ARG A 188 -1.85 -6.82 -2.07
C ARG A 188 -3.20 -6.68 -2.76
N TYR A 189 -3.23 -6.88 -4.08
CA TYR A 189 -4.43 -6.85 -4.92
C TYR A 189 -4.65 -8.23 -5.54
N TRP A 190 -5.82 -8.82 -5.34
CA TRP A 190 -6.16 -10.14 -5.92
C TRP A 190 -7.66 -10.26 -6.14
N MET A 191 -8.08 -11.25 -6.92
CA MET A 191 -9.47 -11.64 -7.12
C MET A 191 -9.73 -12.99 -6.45
N ASP A 192 -10.88 -13.12 -5.79
CA ASP A 192 -11.38 -14.39 -5.25
C ASP A 192 -12.18 -15.15 -6.31
#